data_3fd33d916ff8398a191a3c7eed583a56
#
_entry.id   3fd33d916ff8398a191a3c7eed583a56
#
_cell.length_a   1.000
_cell.length_b   1.000
_cell.length_c   1.000
_cell.angle_alpha   90.00
_cell.angle_beta   90.00
_cell.angle_gamma   90.00
#
_symmetry.space_group_name_H-M   'P 1'
#
loop_
_entity.id
_entity.type
_entity.pdbx_description
1 polymer ?
#
loop_
_entity_poly.entity_id
_entity_poly.type
_entity_poly.pdbx_seq_one_letter_code
_entity_poly.pdbx_strand_id
1 'polypeptide(L)'
;MKAVMIILDQAHYDQIVDDLSSLNIRGFTSWKDVHGKGSKDGIPHYGSHAWPALNNAILTIVEDERVPLLLKYIKDLDNESPNLGLRAFVWNIEQAI
;
A
#
# COMPACT_ATOMS: atom_id res chain seq x y z
N MET A 1 1.82 -13.99 12.58
CA MET A 1 2.02 -13.50 11.19
C MET A 1 0.77 -12.83 10.66
N LYS A 2 0.94 -11.70 10.01
CA LYS A 2 -0.15 -10.95 9.41
C LYS A 2 0.12 -10.70 7.94
N ALA A 3 -0.94 -10.69 7.14
CA ALA A 3 -0.88 -10.17 5.78
C ALA A 3 -1.24 -8.69 5.80
N VAL A 4 -0.49 -7.89 5.08
CA VAL A 4 -0.78 -6.47 4.90
C VAL A 4 -0.88 -6.19 3.41
N MET A 5 -2.05 -5.71 2.98
CA MET A 5 -2.29 -5.28 1.61
C MET A 5 -2.25 -3.76 1.59
N ILE A 6 -1.33 -3.20 0.80
CA ILE A 6 -1.19 -1.76 0.63
C ILE A 6 -1.66 -1.40 -0.76
N ILE A 7 -2.63 -0.49 -0.84
CA ILE A 7 -3.11 0.08 -2.09
C ILE A 7 -2.58 1.51 -2.16
N LEU A 8 -1.87 1.83 -3.23
CA LEU A 8 -1.12 3.08 -3.32
C LEU A 8 -1.18 3.65 -4.74
N ASP A 9 -1.03 4.98 -4.82
CA ASP A 9 -0.80 5.64 -6.11
C ASP A 9 0.56 5.23 -6.67
N GLN A 10 0.65 5.07 -7.98
CA GLN A 10 1.90 4.67 -8.64
C GLN A 10 3.08 5.58 -8.28
N ALA A 11 2.82 6.86 -8.00
CA ALA A 11 3.86 7.83 -7.65
C ALA A 11 4.56 7.50 -6.32
N HIS A 12 3.91 6.78 -5.42
CA HIS A 12 4.48 6.38 -4.13
C HIS A 12 5.24 5.05 -4.18
N TYR A 13 5.21 4.33 -5.29
CA TYR A 13 5.67 2.95 -5.33
C TYR A 13 7.14 2.81 -4.92
N ASP A 14 8.02 3.55 -5.56
CA ASP A 14 9.46 3.42 -5.32
C ASP A 14 9.80 3.81 -3.88
N GLN A 15 9.20 4.88 -3.37
CA GLN A 15 9.41 5.31 -1.98
C GLN A 15 8.95 4.24 -0.99
N ILE A 16 7.77 3.67 -1.19
CA ILE A 16 7.24 2.67 -0.26
C ILE A 16 8.11 1.41 -0.29
N VAL A 17 8.53 0.96 -1.45
CA VAL A 17 9.42 -0.21 -1.54
C VAL A 17 10.73 0.01 -0.81
N ASP A 18 11.35 1.17 -0.98
CA ASP A 18 12.57 1.52 -0.27
C ASP A 18 12.35 1.58 1.24
N ASP A 19 11.24 2.18 1.66
CA ASP A 19 10.92 2.34 3.08
C ASP A 19 10.56 1.01 3.74
N LEU A 20 9.95 0.08 3.04
CA LEU A 20 9.72 -1.28 3.55
C LEU A 20 11.05 -1.95 3.90
N SER A 21 12.06 -1.79 3.06
CA SER A 21 13.40 -2.31 3.35
C SER A 21 13.98 -1.68 4.62
N SER A 22 13.82 -0.37 4.78
CA SER A 22 14.27 0.35 5.98
C SER A 22 13.57 -0.10 7.24
N LEU A 23 12.32 -0.54 7.13
CA LEU A 23 11.54 -1.11 8.24
C LEU A 23 11.84 -2.60 8.47
N ASN A 24 12.85 -3.13 7.78
CA ASN A 24 13.23 -4.54 7.83
C ASN A 24 12.11 -5.47 7.35
N ILE A 25 11.33 -5.02 6.38
CA ILE A 25 10.31 -5.80 5.69
C ILE A 25 10.83 -6.05 4.29
N ARG A 26 11.37 -7.25 4.05
CA ARG A 26 12.13 -7.53 2.82
C ARG A 26 11.35 -8.30 1.76
N GLY A 27 10.32 -9.04 2.18
CA GLY A 27 9.53 -9.85 1.26
C GLY A 27 8.20 -9.19 0.93
N PHE A 28 7.88 -9.12 -0.35
CA PHE A 28 6.57 -8.65 -0.78
C PHE A 28 6.29 -9.15 -2.20
N THR A 29 5.00 -9.10 -2.55
CA THR A 29 4.53 -9.30 -3.92
C THR A 29 3.79 -8.03 -4.32
N SER A 30 4.02 -7.55 -5.52
CA SER A 30 3.35 -6.35 -5.98
C SER A 30 2.66 -6.55 -7.33
N TRP A 31 1.60 -5.79 -7.52
CA TRP A 31 0.90 -5.67 -8.80
C TRP A 31 0.94 -4.22 -9.20
N LYS A 32 1.44 -3.93 -10.40
CA LYS A 32 1.49 -2.58 -10.94
C LYS A 32 0.30 -2.31 -11.84
N ASP A 33 -0.02 -1.03 -11.99
CA ASP A 33 -0.99 -0.55 -12.99
C ASP A 33 -2.38 -1.14 -12.78
N VAL A 34 -2.86 -1.10 -11.52
CA VAL A 34 -4.22 -1.52 -11.19
C VAL A 34 -5.14 -0.30 -11.09
N HIS A 35 -6.41 -0.50 -11.38
CA HIS A 35 -7.40 0.56 -11.30
C HIS A 35 -8.02 0.61 -9.91
N GLY A 36 -8.33 1.81 -9.42
CA GLY A 36 -8.96 1.92 -8.13
C GLY A 36 -9.34 3.34 -7.78
N LYS A 37 -10.12 3.46 -6.71
CA LYS A 37 -10.48 4.72 -6.09
C LYS A 37 -10.39 4.50 -4.59
N GLY A 38 -9.38 5.09 -3.96
CA GLY A 38 -9.02 4.79 -2.58
C GLY A 38 -9.95 5.34 -1.52
N SER A 39 -10.81 6.29 -1.88
CA SER A 39 -11.84 6.83 -0.99
C SER A 39 -13.06 7.24 -1.80
N LYS A 40 -14.19 7.39 -1.08
CA LYS A 40 -15.46 7.75 -1.71
C LYS A 40 -15.36 9.04 -2.53
N ASP A 41 -14.65 10.04 -2.01
CA ASP A 41 -14.51 11.37 -2.63
C ASP A 41 -13.09 11.59 -3.18
N GLY A 42 -12.27 10.53 -3.26
CA GLY A 42 -10.92 10.60 -3.76
C GLY A 42 -10.84 10.65 -5.27
N ILE A 43 -9.63 10.91 -5.77
CA ILE A 43 -9.34 10.92 -7.20
C ILE A 43 -9.30 9.49 -7.70
N PRO A 44 -10.09 9.13 -8.74
CA PRO A 44 -10.02 7.81 -9.35
C PRO A 44 -8.65 7.54 -10.00
N HIS A 45 -8.19 6.29 -9.93
CA HIS A 45 -6.93 5.84 -10.51
C HIS A 45 -7.24 4.78 -11.57
N TYR A 46 -7.78 5.23 -12.71
CA TYR A 46 -8.30 4.33 -13.75
C TYR A 46 -7.39 4.21 -14.97
N GLY A 47 -6.30 5.00 -15.04
CA GLY A 47 -5.43 4.99 -16.20
C GLY A 47 -6.10 5.46 -17.48
N SER A 48 -7.23 6.18 -17.38
CA SER A 48 -7.97 6.68 -18.52
C SER A 48 -7.51 8.08 -18.91
N HIS A 49 -7.99 8.58 -20.06
CA HIS A 49 -7.66 9.93 -20.50
C HIS A 49 -8.07 11.00 -19.48
N ALA A 50 -9.26 10.85 -18.88
CA ALA A 50 -9.76 11.77 -17.85
C ALA A 50 -9.09 11.56 -16.49
N TRP A 51 -8.73 10.31 -16.18
CA TRP A 51 -8.14 9.90 -14.90
C TRP A 51 -6.88 9.05 -15.15
N PRO A 52 -5.76 9.70 -15.55
CA PRO A 52 -4.57 8.96 -16.00
C PRO A 52 -3.80 8.24 -14.90
N ALA A 53 -3.95 8.64 -13.65
CA ALA A 53 -3.24 8.00 -12.56
C ALA A 53 -3.68 6.54 -12.38
N LEU A 54 -2.73 5.72 -11.97
CA LEU A 54 -2.94 4.29 -11.70
C LEU A 54 -2.53 3.98 -10.26
N ASN A 55 -3.12 2.92 -9.71
CA ASN A 55 -2.68 2.37 -8.45
C ASN A 55 -1.72 1.20 -8.66
N ASN A 56 -0.93 0.94 -7.63
CA ASN A 56 -0.23 -0.32 -7.44
C ASN A 56 -0.75 -0.98 -6.17
N ALA A 57 -0.54 -2.27 -6.04
CA ALA A 57 -0.88 -3.02 -4.84
C ALA A 57 0.36 -3.78 -4.37
N ILE A 58 0.59 -3.78 -3.07
CA ILE A 58 1.69 -4.52 -2.43
C ILE A 58 1.09 -5.44 -1.38
N LEU A 59 1.44 -6.71 -1.43
CA LEU A 59 1.12 -7.66 -0.37
C LEU A 59 2.41 -8.07 0.31
N THR A 60 2.46 -7.90 1.63
CA THR A 60 3.58 -8.38 2.43
C THR A 60 3.06 -9.16 3.63
N ILE A 61 3.82 -10.19 4.03
CA ILE A 61 3.52 -11.00 5.21
C ILE A 61 4.56 -10.66 6.26
N VAL A 62 4.11 -10.23 7.42
CA VAL A 62 5.00 -9.72 8.47
C VAL A 62 4.68 -10.34 9.81
N GLU A 63 5.66 -10.34 10.70
CA GLU A 63 5.42 -10.70 12.09
C GLU A 63 4.53 -9.65 12.76
N ASP A 64 3.76 -10.10 13.77
CA ASP A 64 2.75 -9.25 14.42
C ASP A 64 3.32 -7.93 14.93
N GLU A 65 4.52 -7.96 15.50
CA GLU A 65 5.15 -6.77 16.08
C GLU A 65 5.57 -5.72 15.04
N ARG A 66 5.65 -6.08 13.77
CA ARG A 66 5.95 -5.13 12.68
C ARG A 66 4.76 -4.31 12.25
N VAL A 67 3.55 -4.79 12.52
CA VAL A 67 2.31 -4.17 12.04
C VAL A 67 2.15 -2.73 12.53
N PRO A 68 2.31 -2.42 13.83
CA PRO A 68 2.12 -1.04 14.29
C PRO A 68 3.07 -0.04 13.61
N LEU A 69 4.34 -0.43 13.41
CA LEU A 69 5.31 0.43 12.72
C LEU A 69 4.94 0.67 11.27
N LEU A 70 4.53 -0.40 10.58
CA LEU A 70 4.14 -0.30 9.18
C LEU A 70 2.90 0.56 9.00
N LEU A 71 1.88 0.34 9.82
CA LEU A 71 0.65 1.14 9.73
C LEU A 71 0.88 2.61 10.07
N LYS A 72 1.74 2.89 11.05
CA LYS A 72 2.10 4.28 11.37
C LYS A 72 2.78 4.95 10.18
N TYR A 73 3.73 4.26 9.55
CA TYR A 73 4.42 4.77 8.36
C TYR A 73 3.41 5.09 7.25
N ILE A 74 2.51 4.14 6.94
CA ILE A 74 1.51 4.32 5.89
C ILE A 74 0.58 5.49 6.21
N LYS A 75 0.14 5.61 7.46
CA LYS A 75 -0.74 6.71 7.87
C LYS A 75 -0.05 8.07 7.75
N ASP A 76 1.21 8.15 8.16
CA ASP A 76 1.97 9.40 8.06
C ASP A 76 2.13 9.82 6.59
N LEU A 77 2.41 8.86 5.72
CA LEU A 77 2.52 9.14 4.28
C LEU A 77 1.18 9.55 3.67
N ASP A 78 0.08 8.92 4.06
CA ASP A 78 -1.26 9.29 3.61
C ASP A 78 -1.62 10.72 4.04
N ASN A 79 -1.23 11.10 5.26
CA ASN A 79 -1.48 12.45 5.76
C ASN A 79 -0.75 13.53 4.95
N GLU A 80 0.38 13.20 4.34
CA GLU A 80 1.11 14.13 3.47
C GLU A 80 0.41 14.33 2.12
N SER A 81 -0.31 13.33 1.64
CA SER A 81 -0.97 13.36 0.33
C SER A 81 -2.33 12.65 0.38
N PRO A 82 -3.30 13.20 1.14
CA PRO A 82 -4.55 12.48 1.43
C PRO A 82 -5.41 12.18 0.22
N ASN A 83 -5.26 12.93 -0.86
CA ASN A 83 -6.07 12.75 -2.07
C ASN A 83 -5.61 11.57 -2.94
N LEU A 84 -4.46 10.98 -2.66
CA LEU A 84 -3.93 9.88 -3.46
C LEU A 84 -4.51 8.51 -3.09
N GLY A 85 -5.27 8.43 -1.98
CA GLY A 85 -6.01 7.22 -1.65
C GLY A 85 -5.18 6.08 -1.12
N LEU A 86 -4.07 6.37 -0.42
CA LEU A 86 -3.23 5.35 0.19
C LEU A 86 -3.98 4.63 1.30
N ARG A 87 -4.02 3.30 1.24
CA ARG A 87 -4.73 2.45 2.21
C ARG A 87 -3.93 1.21 2.52
N ALA A 88 -4.11 0.68 3.72
CA ALA A 88 -3.54 -0.59 4.13
C ALA A 88 -4.57 -1.39 4.90
N PHE A 89 -4.60 -2.70 4.65
CA PHE A 89 -5.52 -3.63 5.29
C PHE A 89 -4.71 -4.78 5.87
N VAL A 90 -5.07 -5.21 7.08
CA VAL A 90 -4.33 -6.24 7.82
C VAL A 90 -5.26 -7.37 8.20
N TRP A 91 -4.83 -8.62 8.02
CA TRP A 91 -5.57 -9.78 8.51
C TRP A 91 -4.62 -10.90 8.92
N ASN A 92 -5.15 -11.85 9.68
CA ASN A 92 -4.37 -12.98 10.17
C ASN A 92 -4.05 -13.97 9.06
N ILE A 93 -2.85 -14.52 9.12
CA ILE A 93 -2.47 -15.69 8.34
C ILE A 93 -2.68 -16.92 9.23
N GLU A 94 -3.59 -17.80 8.84
CA GLU A 94 -3.87 -19.02 9.59
C GLU A 94 -2.78 -20.07 9.35
N GLN A 95 -2.38 -20.25 8.10
CA GLN A 95 -1.38 -21.24 7.71
C GLN A 95 -0.55 -20.71 6.54
N ALA A 96 0.73 -21.10 6.50
CA ALA A 96 1.64 -20.74 5.42
C ALA A 96 2.63 -21.87 5.20
N ILE A 97 3.20 -21.92 4.01
CA ILE A 97 4.29 -22.82 3.70
C ILE A 97 5.57 -22.05 3.43
#